data_d68bba7ba428a805a6fa4b0250e2f38f
#
_entry.id   d68bba7ba428a805a6fa4b0250e2f38f
#
_cell.length_a   1.000
_cell.length_b   1.000
_cell.length_c   1.000
_cell.angle_alpha   90.00
_cell.angle_beta   90.00
_cell.angle_gamma   90.00
#
_symmetry.space_group_name_H-M   'P 1'
#
loop_
_entity.id
_entity.type
_entity.pdbx_description
1 polymer ?
#
loop_
_entity_poly.entity_id
_entity_poly.type
_entity_poly.pdbx_seq_one_letter_code
_entity_poly.pdbx_strand_id
1 'polypeptide(L)'
;TALPEARYDAVIAGLMPFDQPAATQAVASYHLAADAPLYGADKTTAVARLASLNFLGQNTVVVPVEIDGPWALILTPSRQELPSQNNGDAPAQSSAWIRTSLLVKDADVPARIDVSLGQQTLTITAPGQPVASFQVGVGAPDTPTPTGVTGYIQARYLDPAQDETVYPIQLTSLHSAVADNPYGGTDGGLIGVHFEAENTGQVSHGCIRLPVDAITAVNALPLGTLITIAP
;
A
#
# COMPACT_ATOMS: atom_id res chain seq x y z
N THR A 1 21.89 -16.39 -9.11
CA THR A 1 21.51 -15.70 -7.85
C THR A 1 20.01 -15.84 -7.69
N ALA A 2 19.52 -16.18 -6.50
CA ALA A 2 18.10 -16.22 -6.22
C ALA A 2 17.50 -14.80 -6.37
N LEU A 3 16.28 -14.70 -6.91
CA LEU A 3 15.57 -13.42 -7.03
C LEU A 3 15.26 -12.87 -5.62
N PRO A 4 15.43 -11.57 -5.38
CA PRO A 4 15.03 -10.95 -4.13
C PRO A 4 13.52 -11.08 -3.94
N GLU A 5 13.07 -11.25 -2.70
CA GLU A 5 11.65 -11.30 -2.38
C GLU A 5 11.07 -9.89 -2.32
N ALA A 6 9.97 -9.68 -3.05
CA ALA A 6 9.20 -8.45 -2.98
C ALA A 6 8.37 -8.44 -1.69
N ARG A 7 8.93 -7.86 -0.63
CA ARG A 7 8.35 -7.73 0.70
C ARG A 7 8.37 -6.28 1.15
N TYR A 8 7.53 -5.91 2.09
CA TYR A 8 7.34 -4.52 2.55
C TYR A 8 8.63 -3.78 2.97
N ASP A 9 9.64 -4.51 3.45
CA ASP A 9 10.94 -3.97 3.89
C ASP A 9 12.06 -4.13 2.84
N ALA A 10 11.75 -4.65 1.65
CA ALA A 10 12.72 -4.86 0.59
C ALA A 10 12.86 -3.63 -0.32
N VAL A 11 14.08 -3.41 -0.82
CA VAL A 11 14.41 -2.40 -1.83
C VAL A 11 14.93 -3.11 -3.07
N ILE A 12 14.24 -2.94 -4.19
CA ILE A 12 14.49 -3.71 -5.42
C ILE A 12 14.52 -2.76 -6.62
N ALA A 13 15.71 -2.37 -7.04
CA ALA A 13 15.93 -1.39 -8.11
C ALA A 13 15.33 -1.76 -9.48
N GLY A 14 15.05 -3.05 -9.71
CA GLY A 14 14.43 -3.51 -10.96
C GLY A 14 12.91 -3.33 -11.03
N LEU A 15 12.24 -2.95 -9.94
CA LEU A 15 10.83 -2.58 -9.95
C LEU A 15 10.63 -1.25 -10.65
N MET A 16 9.40 -0.98 -11.09
CA MET A 16 9.03 0.28 -11.72
C MET A 16 8.38 1.21 -10.70
N PRO A 17 8.62 2.52 -10.75
CA PRO A 17 7.86 3.48 -9.97
C PRO A 17 6.39 3.46 -10.42
N PHE A 18 5.48 3.72 -9.47
CA PHE A 18 4.07 3.89 -9.75
C PHE A 18 3.57 5.17 -9.07
N ASP A 19 3.63 6.26 -9.79
CA ASP A 19 3.30 7.62 -9.36
C ASP A 19 2.01 8.15 -10.02
N GLN A 20 1.22 7.25 -10.63
CA GLN A 20 -0.04 7.61 -11.25
C GLN A 20 -1.20 7.37 -10.29
N PRO A 21 -2.23 8.23 -10.29
CA PRO A 21 -3.50 7.85 -9.68
C PRO A 21 -3.99 6.59 -10.41
N ALA A 22 -4.24 5.52 -9.66
CA ALA A 22 -4.80 4.31 -10.24
C ALA A 22 -6.05 4.69 -11.03
N ALA A 23 -6.18 4.10 -12.23
CA ALA A 23 -7.39 4.25 -13.01
C ALA A 23 -8.59 3.96 -12.09
N THR A 24 -9.63 4.76 -12.20
CA THR A 24 -10.85 4.74 -11.38
C THR A 24 -11.67 3.45 -11.54
N GLN A 25 -11.13 2.42 -12.17
CA GLN A 25 -11.79 1.14 -12.39
C GLN A 25 -11.79 0.31 -11.12
N ALA A 26 -12.92 -0.35 -10.89
CA ALA A 26 -13.02 -1.36 -9.85
C ALA A 26 -11.93 -2.42 -10.06
N VAL A 27 -11.19 -2.69 -8.99
CA VAL A 27 -10.15 -3.72 -8.99
C VAL A 27 -10.70 -5.02 -8.44
N ALA A 28 -9.97 -6.10 -8.69
CA ALA A 28 -10.17 -7.36 -8.00
C ALA A 28 -8.90 -7.71 -7.24
N SER A 29 -9.04 -8.39 -6.12
CA SER A 29 -7.92 -8.99 -5.41
C SER A 29 -7.67 -10.41 -5.89
N TYR A 30 -6.41 -10.79 -5.87
CA TYR A 30 -5.92 -12.09 -6.25
C TYR A 30 -4.91 -12.58 -5.22
N HIS A 31 -4.63 -13.89 -5.25
CA HIS A 31 -3.49 -14.50 -4.59
C HIS A 31 -2.69 -15.37 -5.57
N LEU A 32 -1.59 -15.92 -5.11
CA LEU A 32 -0.73 -16.82 -5.86
C LEU A 32 -0.80 -18.23 -5.28
N ALA A 33 -0.96 -19.26 -6.13
CA ALA A 33 -0.89 -20.65 -5.68
C ALA A 33 0.54 -21.09 -5.30
N ALA A 34 1.55 -20.39 -5.80
CA ALA A 34 2.97 -20.58 -5.50
C ALA A 34 3.72 -19.27 -5.77
N ASP A 35 4.94 -19.18 -5.28
CA ASP A 35 5.80 -18.02 -5.52
C ASP A 35 5.96 -17.75 -7.02
N ALA A 36 5.91 -16.47 -7.40
CA ALA A 36 5.89 -16.05 -8.78
C ALA A 36 7.00 -15.02 -9.10
N PRO A 37 7.63 -15.10 -10.29
CA PRO A 37 8.55 -14.07 -10.73
C PRO A 37 7.83 -12.78 -11.09
N LEU A 38 8.43 -11.67 -10.71
CA LEU A 38 8.05 -10.32 -11.11
C LEU A 38 9.03 -9.79 -12.14
N TYR A 39 8.51 -9.06 -13.11
CA TYR A 39 9.27 -8.55 -14.24
C TYR A 39 9.24 -7.01 -14.27
N GLY A 40 10.36 -6.43 -14.70
CA GLY A 40 10.44 -5.00 -14.96
C GLY A 40 9.71 -4.58 -16.24
N ALA A 41 10.02 -3.38 -16.72
CA ALA A 41 9.37 -2.78 -17.88
C ALA A 41 9.53 -3.59 -19.19
N ASP A 42 10.60 -4.37 -19.30
CA ASP A 42 10.89 -5.20 -20.50
C ASP A 42 10.03 -6.47 -20.59
N LYS A 43 9.34 -6.87 -19.50
CA LYS A 43 8.53 -8.10 -19.40
C LYS A 43 9.32 -9.39 -19.73
N THR A 44 10.65 -9.33 -19.70
CA THR A 44 11.53 -10.44 -20.07
C THR A 44 12.47 -10.84 -18.96
N THR A 45 13.01 -9.87 -18.21
CA THR A 45 13.96 -10.10 -17.13
C THR A 45 13.22 -10.10 -15.80
N ALA A 46 13.24 -11.24 -15.11
CA ALA A 46 12.68 -11.31 -13.76
C ALA A 46 13.59 -10.52 -12.79
N VAL A 47 13.01 -9.57 -12.08
CA VAL A 47 13.71 -8.65 -11.17
C VAL A 47 13.50 -8.99 -9.70
N ALA A 48 12.39 -9.68 -9.39
CA ALA A 48 12.01 -10.06 -8.04
C ALA A 48 11.18 -11.35 -8.04
N ARG A 49 10.94 -11.89 -6.86
CA ARG A 49 10.00 -12.96 -6.57
C ARG A 49 8.91 -12.42 -5.64
N LEU A 50 7.65 -12.61 -5.97
CA LEU A 50 6.55 -12.40 -5.04
C LEU A 50 6.21 -13.71 -4.37
N ALA A 51 6.32 -13.77 -3.05
CA ALA A 51 5.98 -14.96 -2.29
C ALA A 51 4.45 -15.15 -2.27
N SER A 52 3.99 -16.40 -2.34
CA SER A 52 2.57 -16.75 -2.24
C SER A 52 2.00 -16.47 -0.84
N LEU A 53 2.84 -16.53 0.18
CA LEU A 53 2.51 -16.15 1.55
C LEU A 53 3.27 -14.89 1.95
N ASN A 54 2.58 -13.94 2.57
CA ASN A 54 3.17 -12.73 3.10
C ASN A 54 3.93 -13.00 4.42
N PHE A 55 4.53 -11.98 4.99
CA PHE A 55 5.32 -12.06 6.23
C PHE A 55 4.50 -12.48 7.47
N LEU A 56 3.17 -12.49 7.39
CA LEU A 56 2.25 -13.00 8.43
C LEU A 56 1.85 -14.46 8.18
N GLY A 57 2.35 -15.10 7.12
CA GLY A 57 1.96 -16.46 6.74
C GLY A 57 0.57 -16.56 6.12
N GLN A 58 0.01 -15.45 5.67
CA GLN A 58 -1.27 -15.38 4.98
C GLN A 58 -1.04 -15.26 3.47
N ASN A 59 -2.05 -15.56 2.65
CA ASN A 59 -1.96 -15.34 1.22
C ASN A 59 -1.53 -13.89 0.92
N THR A 60 -0.51 -13.73 0.08
CA THR A 60 -0.11 -12.42 -0.41
C THR A 60 -1.22 -11.85 -1.29
N VAL A 61 -1.72 -10.67 -0.93
CA VAL A 61 -2.74 -9.96 -1.70
C VAL A 61 -2.10 -9.33 -2.91
N VAL A 62 -2.63 -9.62 -4.09
CA VAL A 62 -2.16 -9.10 -5.37
C VAL A 62 -3.25 -8.23 -6.00
N VAL A 63 -2.90 -7.02 -6.39
CA VAL A 63 -3.83 -6.05 -6.98
C VAL A 63 -3.32 -5.60 -8.35
N PRO A 64 -3.87 -6.16 -9.44
CA PRO A 64 -3.62 -5.66 -10.79
C PRO A 64 -4.27 -4.30 -11.00
N VAL A 65 -3.51 -3.38 -11.61
CA VAL A 65 -3.99 -2.04 -12.00
C VAL A 65 -4.08 -1.87 -13.51
N GLU A 66 -3.46 -2.78 -14.27
CA GLU A 66 -3.53 -2.83 -15.73
C GLU A 66 -3.43 -4.28 -16.20
N ILE A 67 -4.13 -4.61 -17.29
CA ILE A 67 -4.02 -5.90 -17.98
C ILE A 67 -3.57 -5.64 -19.42
N ASP A 68 -2.46 -6.25 -19.81
CA ASP A 68 -1.90 -6.20 -21.15
C ASP A 68 -1.68 -7.63 -21.69
N GLY A 69 -2.68 -8.17 -22.34
CA GLY A 69 -2.67 -9.53 -22.85
C GLY A 69 -2.38 -10.57 -21.76
N PRO A 70 -1.26 -11.33 -21.84
CA PRO A 70 -0.91 -12.34 -20.84
C PRO A 70 -0.23 -11.74 -19.59
N TRP A 71 -0.17 -10.43 -19.46
CA TRP A 71 0.49 -9.71 -18.38
C TRP A 71 -0.48 -8.88 -17.56
N ALA A 72 -0.22 -8.79 -16.27
CA ALA A 72 -0.84 -7.85 -15.35
C ALA A 72 0.22 -6.95 -14.75
N LEU A 73 0.01 -5.65 -14.75
CA LEU A 73 0.77 -4.70 -13.94
C LEU A 73 0.16 -4.72 -12.56
N ILE A 74 0.94 -5.09 -11.57
CA ILE A 74 0.52 -5.13 -10.17
C ILE A 74 1.26 -4.09 -9.35
N LEU A 75 0.61 -3.58 -8.31
CA LEU A 75 1.27 -2.83 -7.26
C LEU A 75 2.07 -3.81 -6.39
N THR A 76 3.29 -3.45 -6.01
CA THR A 76 4.12 -4.31 -5.17
C THR A 76 4.24 -3.79 -3.74
N PRO A 77 4.49 -4.66 -2.76
CA PRO A 77 4.68 -4.23 -1.37
C PRO A 77 6.07 -3.65 -1.09
N SER A 78 6.97 -3.63 -2.08
CA SER A 78 8.38 -3.26 -1.90
C SER A 78 8.66 -1.86 -2.40
N ARG A 79 9.77 -1.28 -1.94
CA ARG A 79 10.34 -0.07 -2.54
C ARG A 79 11.13 -0.39 -3.81
N GLN A 80 11.18 0.56 -4.73
CA GLN A 80 12.14 0.55 -5.84
C GLN A 80 13.51 1.05 -5.38
N GLU A 81 13.55 2.13 -4.61
CA GLU A 81 14.76 2.78 -4.11
C GLU A 81 14.51 3.45 -2.76
N LEU A 82 15.57 3.81 -2.06
CA LEU A 82 15.49 4.56 -0.80
C LEU A 82 15.59 6.07 -1.06
N PRO A 83 14.86 6.91 -0.31
CA PRO A 83 15.03 8.36 -0.35
C PRO A 83 16.48 8.80 -0.16
N SER A 84 17.22 8.18 0.78
CA SER A 84 18.65 8.49 1.00
C SER A 84 19.53 8.25 -0.24
N GLN A 85 19.12 7.38 -1.15
CA GLN A 85 19.83 7.08 -2.39
C GLN A 85 19.45 7.99 -3.55
N ASN A 86 18.35 8.75 -3.40
CA ASN A 86 17.81 9.63 -4.44
C ASN A 86 17.51 11.06 -3.92
N ASN A 87 18.49 11.68 -3.27
CA ASN A 87 18.43 13.07 -2.79
C ASN A 87 17.25 13.42 -1.89
N GLY A 88 16.72 12.45 -1.15
CA GLY A 88 15.61 12.65 -0.22
C GLY A 88 14.24 12.58 -0.89
N ASP A 89 14.14 12.01 -2.09
CA ASP A 89 12.89 11.79 -2.80
C ASP A 89 12.90 10.40 -3.47
N ALA A 90 11.90 9.58 -3.20
CA ALA A 90 11.75 8.27 -3.80
C ALA A 90 10.28 7.96 -4.08
N PRO A 91 9.98 7.13 -5.11
CA PRO A 91 8.61 6.69 -5.38
C PRO A 91 8.01 6.01 -4.15
N ALA A 92 6.86 6.49 -3.70
CA ALA A 92 6.16 5.92 -2.55
C ALA A 92 5.46 4.59 -2.88
N GLN A 93 5.28 4.28 -4.16
CA GLN A 93 4.70 3.02 -4.64
C GLN A 93 5.52 2.50 -5.81
N SER A 94 5.71 1.19 -5.85
CA SER A 94 6.31 0.49 -6.97
C SER A 94 5.34 -0.48 -7.62
N SER A 95 5.66 -0.87 -8.85
CA SER A 95 4.90 -1.82 -9.65
C SER A 95 5.81 -2.80 -10.37
N ALA A 96 5.22 -3.90 -10.82
CA ALA A 96 5.89 -4.90 -11.65
C ALA A 96 4.89 -5.65 -12.51
N TRP A 97 5.39 -6.24 -13.59
CA TRP A 97 4.60 -7.13 -14.42
C TRP A 97 4.64 -8.56 -13.89
N ILE A 98 3.50 -9.23 -13.93
CA ILE A 98 3.34 -10.65 -13.60
C ILE A 98 2.51 -11.34 -14.69
N ARG A 99 2.67 -12.65 -14.88
CA ARG A 99 1.81 -13.41 -15.78
C ARG A 99 0.41 -13.55 -15.21
N THR A 100 -0.63 -13.18 -15.99
CA THR A 100 -2.04 -13.31 -15.57
C THR A 100 -2.41 -14.74 -15.21
N SER A 101 -1.79 -15.74 -15.88
CA SER A 101 -2.03 -17.15 -15.63
C SER A 101 -1.60 -17.64 -14.23
N LEU A 102 -0.83 -16.84 -13.49
CA LEU A 102 -0.40 -17.15 -12.12
C LEU A 102 -1.35 -16.57 -11.05
N LEU A 103 -2.30 -15.72 -11.47
CA LEU A 103 -3.22 -15.03 -10.58
C LEU A 103 -4.48 -15.88 -10.35
N VAL A 104 -4.81 -16.12 -9.10
CA VAL A 104 -6.06 -16.76 -8.66
C VAL A 104 -6.94 -15.67 -8.06
N LYS A 105 -8.08 -15.40 -8.68
CA LYS A 105 -9.00 -14.35 -8.23
C LYS A 105 -9.64 -14.73 -6.90
N ASP A 106 -9.59 -13.80 -5.92
CA ASP A 106 -10.27 -13.91 -4.64
C ASP A 106 -11.65 -13.24 -4.66
N ALA A 107 -11.67 -11.94 -4.95
CA ALA A 107 -12.90 -11.15 -4.91
C ALA A 107 -12.82 -9.90 -5.78
N ASP A 108 -13.98 -9.36 -6.15
CA ASP A 108 -14.08 -7.98 -6.61
C ASP A 108 -13.93 -7.03 -5.41
N VAL A 109 -13.18 -5.96 -5.60
CA VAL A 109 -12.93 -4.92 -4.60
C VAL A 109 -13.45 -3.59 -5.13
N PRO A 110 -14.76 -3.35 -5.04
CA PRO A 110 -15.37 -2.16 -5.64
C PRO A 110 -15.23 -0.91 -4.77
N ALA A 111 -14.85 -1.08 -3.50
CA ALA A 111 -14.62 0.03 -2.58
C ALA A 111 -13.24 0.64 -2.81
N ARG A 112 -13.11 1.93 -2.50
CA ARG A 112 -11.82 2.64 -2.48
C ARG A 112 -11.78 3.63 -1.33
N ILE A 113 -10.56 3.99 -0.97
CA ILE A 113 -10.24 5.00 0.03
C ILE A 113 -9.56 6.16 -0.70
N ASP A 114 -10.08 7.37 -0.51
CA ASP A 114 -9.48 8.60 -0.99
C ASP A 114 -9.09 9.47 0.21
N VAL A 115 -7.82 9.85 0.30
CA VAL A 115 -7.29 10.72 1.37
C VAL A 115 -6.90 12.06 0.77
N SER A 116 -7.40 13.17 1.34
CA SER A 116 -6.94 14.52 1.03
C SER A 116 -6.09 15.05 2.18
N LEU A 117 -4.83 15.34 1.90
CA LEU A 117 -3.91 15.90 2.90
C LEU A 117 -4.28 17.34 3.25
N GLY A 118 -4.68 18.13 2.25
CA GLY A 118 -5.07 19.52 2.45
C GLY A 118 -6.33 19.69 3.29
N GLN A 119 -7.29 18.76 3.15
CA GLN A 119 -8.51 18.73 3.96
C GLN A 119 -8.38 17.87 5.21
N GLN A 120 -7.33 17.06 5.31
CA GLN A 120 -7.13 16.07 6.37
C GLN A 120 -8.34 15.15 6.52
N THR A 121 -8.84 14.64 5.40
CA THR A 121 -9.99 13.75 5.36
C THR A 121 -9.66 12.43 4.69
N LEU A 122 -10.29 11.37 5.19
CA LEU A 122 -10.34 10.05 4.55
C LEU A 122 -11.78 9.79 4.14
N THR A 123 -11.99 9.49 2.87
CA THR A 123 -13.31 9.21 2.30
C THR A 123 -13.35 7.78 1.77
N ILE A 124 -14.39 7.03 2.16
CA ILE A 124 -14.66 5.68 1.65
C ILE A 124 -15.82 5.78 0.66
N THR A 125 -15.59 5.28 -0.55
CA THR A 125 -16.60 5.14 -1.59
C THR A 125 -16.79 3.69 -1.95
N ALA A 126 -18.03 3.20 -1.91
CA ALA A 126 -18.40 1.85 -2.34
C ALA A 126 -19.73 1.90 -3.10
N PRO A 127 -19.93 1.09 -4.17
CA PRO A 127 -21.17 1.06 -4.92
C PRO A 127 -22.37 0.74 -4.04
N GLY A 128 -23.44 1.52 -4.19
CA GLY A 128 -24.69 1.30 -3.46
C GLY A 128 -24.64 1.63 -1.97
N GLN A 129 -23.55 2.19 -1.48
CA GLN A 129 -23.41 2.66 -0.08
C GLN A 129 -23.28 4.18 -0.04
N PRO A 130 -23.75 4.82 1.03
CA PRO A 130 -23.46 6.23 1.27
C PRO A 130 -21.94 6.46 1.35
N VAL A 131 -21.48 7.60 0.83
CA VAL A 131 -20.09 8.02 1.00
C VAL A 131 -19.84 8.34 2.48
N ALA A 132 -18.81 7.73 3.06
CA ALA A 132 -18.37 7.99 4.41
C ALA A 132 -17.10 8.84 4.40
N SER A 133 -17.04 9.92 5.17
CA SER A 133 -15.88 10.80 5.25
C SER A 133 -15.57 11.13 6.71
N PHE A 134 -14.27 11.12 7.04
CA PHE A 134 -13.76 11.25 8.40
C PHE A 134 -12.60 12.25 8.43
N GLN A 135 -12.50 13.04 9.51
CA GLN A 135 -11.29 13.81 9.78
C GLN A 135 -10.20 12.87 10.26
N VAL A 136 -8.95 13.09 9.83
CA VAL A 136 -7.82 12.21 10.12
C VAL A 136 -6.54 13.00 10.40
N GLY A 137 -5.62 12.37 11.15
CA GLY A 137 -4.25 12.87 11.31
C GLY A 137 -3.36 12.36 10.19
N VAL A 138 -2.42 13.18 9.76
CA VAL A 138 -1.48 12.89 8.67
C VAL A 138 -0.04 13.16 9.09
N GLY A 139 0.92 12.88 8.23
CA GLY A 139 2.35 13.09 8.49
C GLY A 139 2.72 14.53 8.82
N ALA A 140 3.63 14.70 9.76
CA ALA A 140 4.24 15.98 10.10
C ALA A 140 5.08 16.53 8.92
N PRO A 141 5.41 17.83 8.90
CA PRO A 141 6.11 18.45 7.77
C PRO A 141 7.48 17.83 7.44
N ASP A 142 8.17 17.28 8.43
CA ASP A 142 9.48 16.61 8.29
C ASP A 142 9.35 15.11 7.93
N THR A 143 8.19 14.54 8.14
CA THR A 143 7.85 13.14 7.81
C THR A 143 6.48 13.06 7.16
N PRO A 144 6.25 13.72 6.02
CA PRO A 144 4.93 13.83 5.41
C PRO A 144 4.38 12.49 4.93
N THR A 145 3.08 12.35 4.97
CA THR A 145 2.37 11.31 4.23
C THR A 145 2.63 11.53 2.74
N PRO A 146 3.01 10.50 1.96
CA PRO A 146 3.23 10.65 0.52
C PRO A 146 1.93 11.06 -0.18
N THR A 147 2.05 11.85 -1.24
CA THR A 147 0.91 12.39 -1.99
C THR A 147 1.06 12.18 -3.50
N GLY A 148 -0.05 12.27 -4.24
CA GLY A 148 -0.06 12.00 -5.68
C GLY A 148 0.11 10.52 -6.00
N VAL A 149 -0.22 9.61 -5.09
CA VAL A 149 0.09 8.20 -5.17
C VAL A 149 -1.13 7.33 -4.84
N THR A 150 -1.17 6.15 -5.41
CA THR A 150 -2.14 5.11 -5.08
C THR A 150 -1.43 3.84 -4.67
N GLY A 151 -1.83 3.29 -3.53
CA GLY A 151 -1.47 1.96 -3.06
C GLY A 151 -2.71 1.13 -2.75
N TYR A 152 -2.55 0.08 -1.98
CA TYR A 152 -3.65 -0.78 -1.53
C TYR A 152 -3.41 -1.28 -0.10
N ILE A 153 -4.46 -1.71 0.57
CA ILE A 153 -4.36 -2.36 1.88
C ILE A 153 -3.87 -3.80 1.67
N GLN A 154 -2.60 -4.05 2.02
CA GLN A 154 -1.96 -5.34 1.74
C GLN A 154 -2.14 -6.39 2.84
N ALA A 155 -2.22 -5.95 4.09
CA ALA A 155 -2.30 -6.85 5.25
C ALA A 155 -2.84 -6.11 6.48
N ARG A 156 -3.22 -6.88 7.50
CA ARG A 156 -3.61 -6.39 8.82
C ARG A 156 -2.67 -6.93 9.87
N TYR A 157 -2.01 -6.04 10.57
CA TYR A 157 -1.00 -6.39 11.58
C TYR A 157 -1.43 -5.89 12.95
N LEU A 158 -1.53 -6.82 13.90
CA LEU A 158 -1.73 -6.48 15.30
C LEU A 158 -0.37 -6.30 15.96
N ASP A 159 -0.02 -5.06 16.28
CA ASP A 159 1.21 -4.76 17.00
C ASP A 159 0.96 -4.85 18.51
N PRO A 160 1.53 -5.85 19.20
CA PRO A 160 1.35 -6.01 20.65
C PRO A 160 2.05 -4.89 21.46
N ALA A 161 2.90 -4.08 20.83
CA ALA A 161 3.56 -2.93 21.47
C ALA A 161 2.71 -1.65 21.42
N GLN A 162 1.60 -1.64 20.68
CA GLN A 162 0.65 -0.52 20.67
C GLN A 162 -0.32 -0.63 21.87
N ASP A 163 -0.26 0.34 22.77
CA ASP A 163 -1.06 0.36 23.99
C ASP A 163 -2.57 0.56 23.74
N GLU A 164 -2.95 1.19 22.62
CA GLU A 164 -4.33 1.55 22.28
C GLU A 164 -4.74 0.99 20.91
N THR A 165 -4.84 -0.33 20.79
CA THR A 165 -5.27 -0.96 19.55
C THR A 165 -6.77 -1.17 19.53
N VAL A 166 -7.51 -0.38 18.76
CA VAL A 166 -8.95 -0.62 18.50
C VAL A 166 -9.12 -1.72 17.45
N TYR A 167 -8.30 -1.69 16.40
CA TYR A 167 -8.23 -2.70 15.34
C TYR A 167 -6.76 -2.90 14.93
N PRO A 168 -6.43 -3.99 14.19
CA PRO A 168 -5.11 -4.13 13.59
C PRO A 168 -4.76 -2.94 12.71
N ILE A 169 -3.47 -2.60 12.64
CA ILE A 169 -2.95 -1.63 11.67
C ILE A 169 -3.27 -2.14 10.27
N GLN A 170 -3.87 -1.30 9.45
CA GLN A 170 -4.09 -1.56 8.04
C GLN A 170 -2.80 -1.17 7.31
N LEU A 171 -1.97 -2.15 6.99
CA LEU A 171 -0.71 -1.93 6.28
C LEU A 171 -1.00 -1.68 4.82
N THR A 172 -0.55 -0.54 4.31
CA THR A 172 -0.64 -0.24 2.89
C THR A 172 0.60 -0.76 2.15
N SER A 173 0.59 -0.72 0.83
CA SER A 173 1.77 -0.95 -0.01
C SER A 173 2.64 0.30 -0.17
N LEU A 174 2.23 1.42 0.42
CA LEU A 174 2.89 2.72 0.30
C LEU A 174 4.05 2.85 1.29
N HIS A 175 5.06 3.62 0.89
CA HIS A 175 6.22 3.93 1.71
C HIS A 175 6.46 5.44 1.78
N SER A 176 7.20 5.88 2.79
CA SER A 176 7.65 7.27 2.86
C SER A 176 8.48 7.65 1.63
N ALA A 177 8.16 8.77 1.00
CA ALA A 177 8.89 9.29 -0.14
C ALA A 177 10.16 10.06 0.27
N VAL A 178 10.28 10.49 1.52
CA VAL A 178 11.31 11.45 1.97
C VAL A 178 12.31 10.86 2.98
N ALA A 179 11.98 9.72 3.60
CA ALA A 179 12.83 9.10 4.62
C ALA A 179 12.86 7.58 4.47
N ASP A 180 14.00 6.97 4.74
CA ASP A 180 14.15 5.51 4.68
C ASP A 180 13.34 4.83 5.77
N ASN A 181 13.44 5.34 6.99
CA ASN A 181 12.76 4.83 8.18
C ASN A 181 12.31 6.00 9.06
N PRO A 182 11.22 6.70 8.72
CA PRO A 182 10.77 7.88 9.46
C PRO A 182 10.43 7.59 10.92
N TYR A 183 10.09 6.34 11.23
CA TYR A 183 9.80 5.87 12.60
C TYR A 183 11.04 5.47 13.39
N GLY A 184 12.24 5.47 12.77
CA GLY A 184 13.46 4.96 13.39
C GLY A 184 13.50 3.44 13.58
N GLY A 185 12.55 2.72 12.97
CA GLY A 185 12.40 1.27 13.05
C GLY A 185 12.98 0.52 11.86
N THR A 186 12.53 -0.71 11.67
CA THR A 186 12.91 -1.60 10.57
C THR A 186 11.74 -1.92 9.65
N ASP A 187 10.71 -1.06 9.64
CA ASP A 187 9.48 -1.24 8.87
C ASP A 187 9.61 -0.83 7.39
N GLY A 188 10.81 -0.42 6.96
CA GLY A 188 11.06 0.04 5.60
C GLY A 188 10.35 1.35 5.23
N GLY A 189 9.93 2.14 6.22
CA GLY A 189 9.18 3.37 6.01
C GLY A 189 7.75 3.15 5.52
N LEU A 190 7.16 2.02 5.87
CA LEU A 190 5.82 1.62 5.47
C LEU A 190 4.76 2.60 6.00
N ILE A 191 3.79 2.97 5.17
CA ILE A 191 2.66 3.81 5.56
C ILE A 191 1.53 2.90 6.05
N GLY A 192 1.16 3.07 7.31
CA GLY A 192 0.03 2.42 7.94
C GLY A 192 -1.19 3.34 8.05
N VAL A 193 -2.36 2.73 8.16
CA VAL A 193 -3.62 3.38 8.52
C VAL A 193 -4.11 2.74 9.80
N HIS A 194 -4.20 3.49 10.89
CA HIS A 194 -4.47 2.91 12.21
C HIS A 194 -5.22 3.86 13.13
N PHE A 195 -5.84 3.31 14.16
CA PHE A 195 -6.39 4.11 15.25
C PHE A 195 -5.25 4.82 16.00
N GLU A 196 -5.51 6.04 16.42
CA GLU A 196 -4.69 6.78 17.36
C GLU A 196 -5.55 7.81 18.09
N ALA A 197 -5.32 8.04 19.37
CA ALA A 197 -6.06 9.04 20.13
C ALA A 197 -5.81 10.45 19.59
N GLU A 198 -4.56 10.77 19.22
CA GLU A 198 -4.18 11.99 18.50
C GLU A 198 -4.27 11.78 17.00
N ASN A 199 -5.48 12.00 16.44
CA ASN A 199 -5.83 11.68 15.06
C ASN A 199 -6.26 12.88 14.21
N THR A 200 -5.82 14.08 14.55
CA THR A 200 -6.10 15.31 13.78
C THR A 200 -4.83 16.13 13.61
N GLY A 201 -4.70 16.83 12.49
CA GLY A 201 -3.51 17.64 12.21
C GLY A 201 -2.37 16.86 11.57
N GLN A 202 -1.21 17.50 11.51
CA GLN A 202 0.05 16.94 11.01
C GLN A 202 0.86 16.38 12.19
N VAL A 203 0.54 15.16 12.62
CA VAL A 203 0.95 14.61 13.92
C VAL A 203 1.69 13.28 13.84
N SER A 204 1.82 12.68 12.65
CA SER A 204 2.42 11.35 12.48
C SER A 204 3.77 11.39 11.77
N HIS A 205 4.42 10.23 11.67
CA HIS A 205 5.63 10.02 10.86
C HIS A 205 5.31 9.50 9.44
N GLY A 206 4.15 9.91 8.91
CA GLY A 206 3.68 9.52 7.58
C GLY A 206 2.43 8.65 7.58
N CYS A 207 2.17 7.90 8.64
CA CYS A 207 0.95 7.11 8.81
C CYS A 207 -0.31 7.98 8.85
N ILE A 208 -1.45 7.41 8.48
CA ILE A 208 -2.75 8.05 8.58
C ILE A 208 -3.39 7.59 9.89
N ARG A 209 -3.61 8.54 10.82
CA ARG A 209 -4.19 8.29 12.14
C ARG A 209 -5.69 8.53 12.12
N LEU A 210 -6.45 7.56 12.58
CA LEU A 210 -7.91 7.53 12.49
C LEU A 210 -8.59 7.57 13.83
N PRO A 211 -9.77 8.24 13.95
CA PRO A 211 -10.70 8.03 15.04
C PRO A 211 -11.36 6.63 14.96
N VAL A 212 -12.03 6.22 16.03
CA VAL A 212 -12.61 4.87 16.18
C VAL A 212 -13.58 4.50 15.07
N ASP A 213 -14.45 5.43 14.68
CA ASP A 213 -15.45 5.20 13.63
C ASP A 213 -14.81 5.02 12.26
N ALA A 214 -13.77 5.79 11.95
CA ALA A 214 -13.03 5.70 10.72
C ALA A 214 -12.27 4.36 10.60
N ILE A 215 -11.51 3.96 11.65
CA ILE A 215 -10.81 2.67 11.61
C ILE A 215 -11.78 1.49 11.56
N THR A 216 -12.94 1.61 12.21
CA THR A 216 -14.00 0.61 12.12
C THR A 216 -14.46 0.43 10.68
N ALA A 217 -14.73 1.53 9.98
CA ALA A 217 -15.15 1.52 8.59
C ALA A 217 -14.05 0.97 7.66
N VAL A 218 -12.79 1.39 7.84
CA VAL A 218 -11.66 0.89 7.03
C VAL A 218 -11.40 -0.60 7.28
N ASN A 219 -11.47 -1.05 8.53
CA ASN A 219 -11.26 -2.47 8.86
C ASN A 219 -12.34 -3.40 8.27
N ALA A 220 -13.53 -2.88 7.98
CA ALA A 220 -14.61 -3.63 7.32
C ALA A 220 -14.38 -3.84 5.81
N LEU A 221 -13.46 -3.09 5.18
CA LEU A 221 -13.17 -3.22 3.76
C LEU A 221 -12.33 -4.48 3.47
N PRO A 222 -12.45 -5.09 2.28
CA PRO A 222 -11.61 -6.22 1.92
C PRO A 222 -10.14 -5.81 1.74
N LEU A 223 -9.21 -6.74 1.97
CA LEU A 223 -7.81 -6.56 1.56
C LEU A 223 -7.77 -6.38 0.03
N GLY A 224 -6.82 -5.60 -0.45
CA GLY A 224 -6.76 -5.18 -1.86
C GLY A 224 -7.51 -3.87 -2.15
N THR A 225 -8.25 -3.31 -1.17
CA THR A 225 -8.88 -1.99 -1.34
C THR A 225 -7.83 -0.94 -1.66
N LEU A 226 -8.02 -0.23 -2.78
CA LEU A 226 -7.13 0.86 -3.19
C LEU A 226 -7.24 2.03 -2.22
N ILE A 227 -6.11 2.65 -1.96
CA ILE A 227 -5.98 3.91 -1.22
C ILE A 227 -5.23 4.92 -2.07
N THR A 228 -5.89 6.03 -2.40
CA THR A 228 -5.31 7.14 -3.15
C THR A 228 -5.09 8.31 -2.21
N ILE A 229 -3.90 8.90 -2.23
CA ILE A 229 -3.56 10.05 -1.41
C ILE A 229 -3.32 11.25 -2.32
N ALA A 230 -4.13 12.28 -2.17
CA ALA A 230 -4.07 13.54 -2.90
C ALA A 230 -3.59 14.69 -1.97
N PRO A 231 -3.05 15.78 -2.55
CA PRO A 231 -2.67 16.98 -1.82
C PRO A 231 -3.75 17.56 -0.94
#